data_07346689b5cb0f91b31c8ee07274930d
#
_entry.id   07346689b5cb0f91b31c8ee07274930d
#
_cell.length_a   1.000
_cell.length_b   1.000
_cell.length_c   1.000
_cell.angle_alpha   90.00
_cell.angle_beta   90.00
_cell.angle_gamma   90.00
#
_symmetry.space_group_name_H-M   'P 1'
#
loop_
_entity.id
_entity.type
_entity.pdbx_description
1 polymer ?
#
loop_
_entity_poly.entity_id
_entity_poly.type
_entity_poly.pdbx_seq_one_letter_code
_entity_poly.pdbx_strand_id
1 'polypeptide(L)'
;MKKLMNLLAVALVSIATLSSCHFVAPAADEEAVLIYHPIIWGHGGVDDEAVETGLAWCWWSTGSETFKIVPQKQQVDMEDLVSNDNTPLDFHTVIITQVKKGKSPVLLQNYGTDWFNTNIYNHYCNRVRDYVSQHSPFDLMSNREVLNEIDTKLLREMRQFVADLSKEKEFPIEIKQVIIGKAIPNKEQLEEMNRTAKAVQAKQTQEREQEMQQAREKAERQRAIADKAYMNEMNLSAGQFIQLKAWDIIKEKQGANIDVLFNADGTTKMWNVK
;
A
#
# COMPACT_ATOMS: atom_id res chain seq x y z
N MET A 1 71.88 -9.88 30.47
CA MET A 1 70.82 -10.70 29.89
C MET A 1 69.50 -10.65 30.73
N LYS A 2 69.54 -10.93 32.05
CA LYS A 2 68.31 -10.89 32.89
C LYS A 2 67.55 -9.56 32.90
N LYS A 3 68.25 -8.40 32.90
CA LYS A 3 67.59 -7.08 32.86
C LYS A 3 66.89 -6.82 31.52
N LEU A 4 67.50 -7.24 30.41
CA LEU A 4 66.90 -7.12 29.08
C LEU A 4 65.66 -8.00 28.93
N MET A 5 65.72 -9.19 29.47
CA MET A 5 64.61 -10.17 29.48
C MET A 5 63.43 -9.65 30.31
N ASN A 6 63.69 -9.05 31.48
CA ASN A 6 62.63 -8.41 32.25
C ASN A 6 62.01 -7.19 31.58
N LEU A 7 62.83 -6.38 30.88
CA LEU A 7 62.32 -5.25 30.14
C LEU A 7 61.46 -5.68 28.96
N LEU A 8 61.86 -6.75 28.27
CA LEU A 8 61.07 -7.36 27.20
C LEU A 8 59.77 -7.99 27.70
N ALA A 9 59.79 -8.62 28.86
CA ALA A 9 58.61 -9.17 29.50
C ALA A 9 57.59 -8.07 29.89
N VAL A 10 58.11 -6.97 30.49
CA VAL A 10 57.28 -5.81 30.85
C VAL A 10 56.67 -5.15 29.59
N ALA A 11 57.47 -5.01 28.53
CA ALA A 11 56.98 -4.45 27.25
C ALA A 11 55.91 -5.34 26.60
N LEU A 12 56.09 -6.67 26.63
CA LEU A 12 55.08 -7.64 26.15
C LEU A 12 53.80 -7.58 26.94
N VAL A 13 53.87 -7.49 28.25
CA VAL A 13 52.68 -7.36 29.13
C VAL A 13 51.97 -6.03 28.87
N SER A 14 52.73 -4.93 28.68
CA SER A 14 52.16 -3.62 28.36
C SER A 14 51.44 -3.60 27.01
N ILE A 15 52.01 -4.26 26.01
CA ILE A 15 51.39 -4.37 24.66
C ILE A 15 50.11 -5.22 24.73
N ALA A 16 50.13 -6.33 25.51
CA ALA A 16 48.98 -7.21 25.69
C ALA A 16 47.81 -6.51 26.41
N THR A 17 48.12 -5.62 27.38
CA THR A 17 47.08 -4.84 28.09
C THR A 17 46.50 -3.72 27.24
N LEU A 18 47.26 -3.11 26.35
CA LEU A 18 46.81 -2.04 25.45
C LEU A 18 45.96 -2.58 24.29
N SER A 19 46.16 -3.84 23.87
CA SER A 19 45.35 -4.44 22.77
C SER A 19 44.01 -5.01 23.23
N SER A 20 43.69 -4.93 24.53
CA SER A 20 42.45 -5.48 25.08
C SER A 20 41.29 -4.51 25.18
N CYS A 21 41.47 -3.28 24.75
CA CYS A 21 40.40 -2.26 24.70
C CYS A 21 39.79 -2.16 23.32
N HIS A 22 38.51 -1.98 23.23
CA HIS A 22 37.80 -1.71 22.00
C HIS A 22 37.00 -0.40 22.10
N PHE A 23 36.64 0.17 20.93
CA PHE A 23 35.88 1.39 20.86
C PHE A 23 34.46 1.07 20.36
N VAL A 24 33.48 1.70 21.00
CA VAL A 24 32.08 1.68 20.56
C VAL A 24 31.77 3.08 20.01
N ALA A 25 31.40 3.14 18.75
CA ALA A 25 31.09 4.38 18.03
C ALA A 25 29.80 4.22 17.25
N PRO A 26 28.64 4.46 17.89
CA PRO A 26 27.36 4.38 17.21
C PRO A 26 27.26 5.46 16.12
N ALA A 27 26.53 5.16 15.05
CA ALA A 27 26.23 6.10 13.99
C ALA A 27 25.29 7.22 14.49
N ALA A 28 25.08 8.25 13.68
CA ALA A 28 24.24 9.40 14.07
C ALA A 28 22.75 9.04 14.30
N ASP A 29 22.30 7.95 13.73
CA ASP A 29 20.95 7.42 13.83
C ASP A 29 20.83 6.26 14.84
N GLU A 30 21.90 5.98 15.60
CA GLU A 30 21.99 4.84 16.50
C GLU A 30 22.37 5.26 17.91
N GLU A 31 21.99 4.45 18.87
CA GLU A 31 22.46 4.45 20.24
C GLU A 31 23.06 3.09 20.56
N ALA A 32 24.23 3.07 21.20
CA ALA A 32 24.83 1.85 21.71
C ALA A 32 24.59 1.72 23.21
N VAL A 33 24.24 0.53 23.64
CA VAL A 33 24.05 0.16 25.02
C VAL A 33 25.21 -0.73 25.44
N LEU A 34 25.91 -0.35 26.50
CA LEU A 34 27.03 -1.11 27.02
C LEU A 34 26.52 -2.20 27.96
N ILE A 35 27.16 -3.38 27.89
CA ILE A 35 26.86 -4.53 28.74
C ILE A 35 28.14 -4.92 29.45
N TYR A 36 28.22 -4.68 30.75
CA TYR A 36 29.40 -4.98 31.55
C TYR A 36 29.43 -6.44 31.97
N HIS A 37 30.55 -7.12 31.71
CA HIS A 37 30.81 -8.47 32.13
C HIS A 37 32.08 -8.49 33.05
N PRO A 38 31.96 -8.06 34.34
CA PRO A 38 33.11 -7.99 35.20
C PRO A 38 33.63 -9.38 35.52
N ILE A 39 34.96 -9.54 35.47
CA ILE A 39 35.60 -10.85 35.72
C ILE A 39 35.96 -11.03 37.20
N ILE A 40 36.41 -9.98 37.89
CA ILE A 40 36.93 -10.07 39.24
C ILE A 40 36.16 -9.15 40.19
N TRP A 41 35.90 -7.91 39.80
CA TRP A 41 35.28 -6.87 40.63
C TRP A 41 34.33 -6.01 39.80
N GLY A 42 33.22 -5.59 40.41
CA GLY A 42 32.24 -4.68 39.79
C GLY A 42 30.85 -5.27 39.68
N HIS A 43 29.89 -4.43 39.26
CA HIS A 43 28.53 -4.85 38.93
C HIS A 43 28.45 -5.13 37.43
N GLY A 44 27.95 -6.31 37.10
CA GLY A 44 27.65 -6.64 35.69
C GLY A 44 26.23 -6.21 35.33
N GLY A 45 25.98 -6.14 34.05
CA GLY A 45 24.65 -5.85 33.50
C GLY A 45 24.66 -4.76 32.44
N VAL A 46 23.48 -4.32 32.10
CA VAL A 46 23.27 -3.26 31.12
C VAL A 46 23.56 -1.92 31.77
N ASP A 47 24.29 -1.06 31.07
CA ASP A 47 24.51 0.33 31.48
C ASP A 47 23.18 1.10 31.44
N ASP A 48 22.94 1.96 32.41
CA ASP A 48 21.71 2.76 32.48
C ASP A 48 21.72 3.92 31.46
N GLU A 49 22.91 4.30 30.98
CA GLU A 49 23.07 5.37 29.98
C GLU A 49 23.44 4.81 28.60
N ALA A 50 22.73 5.29 27.57
CA ALA A 50 23.09 4.96 26.19
C ALA A 50 24.26 5.81 25.71
N VAL A 51 25.19 5.19 24.99
CA VAL A 51 26.22 5.92 24.23
C VAL A 51 25.57 6.51 22.99
N GLU A 52 25.43 7.83 22.98
CA GLU A 52 25.01 8.59 21.80
C GLU A 52 26.15 8.69 20.77
N THR A 53 25.97 9.50 19.75
CA THR A 53 27.04 9.80 18.78
C THR A 53 28.33 10.21 19.45
N GLY A 54 29.40 9.45 19.21
CA GLY A 54 30.70 9.70 19.78
C GLY A 54 31.55 8.43 19.80
N LEU A 55 32.62 8.49 20.58
CA LEU A 55 33.51 7.38 20.77
C LEU A 55 33.56 7.03 22.26
N ALA A 56 33.07 5.86 22.63
CA ALA A 56 33.19 5.32 23.97
C ALA A 56 34.34 4.30 24.01
N TRP A 57 35.23 4.48 24.98
CA TRP A 57 36.30 3.53 25.20
C TRP A 57 35.84 2.44 26.20
N CYS A 58 35.87 1.19 25.74
CA CYS A 58 35.37 0.06 26.49
C CYS A 58 36.49 -0.94 26.85
N TRP A 59 36.35 -1.57 28.02
CA TRP A 59 37.19 -2.71 28.37
C TRP A 59 36.84 -3.92 27.50
N TRP A 60 37.79 -4.81 27.32
CA TRP A 60 37.61 -6.04 26.53
C TRP A 60 36.47 -6.95 27.02
N SER A 61 36.04 -6.84 28.29
CA SER A 61 34.93 -7.58 28.85
C SER A 61 33.57 -6.87 28.73
N THR A 62 33.52 -5.70 28.06
CA THR A 62 32.28 -4.97 27.85
C THR A 62 31.71 -5.34 26.51
N GLY A 63 30.47 -5.85 26.46
CA GLY A 63 29.69 -6.02 25.24
C GLY A 63 28.99 -4.72 24.85
N SER A 64 28.52 -4.62 23.62
CA SER A 64 27.69 -3.51 23.18
C SER A 64 26.62 -3.99 22.22
N GLU A 65 25.41 -3.48 22.41
CA GLU A 65 24.28 -3.68 21.49
C GLU A 65 23.83 -2.33 20.92
N THR A 66 23.53 -2.27 19.65
CA THR A 66 23.18 -1.03 18.96
C THR A 66 21.72 -1.01 18.57
N PHE A 67 21.03 0.07 18.91
CA PHE A 67 19.63 0.31 18.57
C PHE A 67 19.49 1.53 17.69
N LYS A 68 18.69 1.42 16.63
CA LYS A 68 18.35 2.56 15.79
C LYS A 68 17.27 3.40 16.45
N ILE A 69 17.54 4.69 16.64
CA ILE A 69 16.61 5.66 17.24
C ILE A 69 15.73 6.37 16.21
N VAL A 70 16.01 6.18 14.91
CA VAL A 70 15.17 6.68 13.82
C VAL A 70 14.02 5.70 13.53
N PRO A 71 12.94 6.15 12.88
CA PRO A 71 11.85 5.27 12.51
C PRO A 71 12.32 4.08 11.69
N GLN A 72 12.02 2.86 12.17
CA GLN A 72 12.39 1.61 11.52
C GLN A 72 11.15 0.96 10.92
N LYS A 73 11.27 0.54 9.67
CA LYS A 73 10.26 -0.21 8.97
C LYS A 73 10.38 -1.69 9.31
N GLN A 74 9.36 -2.24 9.98
CA GLN A 74 9.19 -3.66 10.20
C GLN A 74 8.17 -4.20 9.18
N GLN A 75 8.62 -5.07 8.31
CA GLN A 75 7.76 -5.72 7.33
C GLN A 75 7.24 -7.02 7.92
N VAL A 76 5.94 -7.23 7.82
CA VAL A 76 5.26 -8.43 8.31
C VAL A 76 4.44 -8.98 7.16
N ASP A 77 4.86 -10.12 6.65
CA ASP A 77 4.16 -10.85 5.60
C ASP A 77 3.22 -11.86 6.25
N MET A 78 1.97 -11.85 5.85
CA MET A 78 0.93 -12.74 6.35
C MET A 78 0.30 -13.47 5.19
N GLU A 79 0.33 -14.79 5.28
CA GLU A 79 -0.23 -15.69 4.27
C GLU A 79 -1.53 -16.31 4.80
N ASP A 80 -2.43 -16.64 3.87
CA ASP A 80 -3.68 -17.35 4.15
C ASP A 80 -4.59 -16.69 5.19
N LEU A 81 -4.67 -15.36 5.22
CA LEU A 81 -5.66 -14.65 6.02
C LEU A 81 -7.05 -14.81 5.40
N VAL A 82 -8.01 -15.21 6.21
CA VAL A 82 -9.36 -15.48 5.75
C VAL A 82 -10.25 -14.25 5.89
N SER A 83 -10.85 -13.81 4.77
CA SER A 83 -11.84 -12.73 4.73
C SER A 83 -13.22 -13.20 5.25
N ASN A 84 -14.19 -12.27 5.29
CA ASN A 84 -15.57 -12.62 5.72
C ASN A 84 -16.25 -13.66 4.81
N ASP A 85 -15.84 -13.76 3.54
CA ASP A 85 -16.37 -14.73 2.56
C ASP A 85 -15.59 -16.06 2.53
N ASN A 86 -14.74 -16.30 3.55
CA ASN A 86 -13.81 -17.44 3.62
C ASN A 86 -12.81 -17.50 2.46
N THR A 87 -12.49 -16.38 1.84
CA THR A 87 -11.47 -16.29 0.80
C THR A 87 -10.09 -16.09 1.45
N PRO A 88 -9.10 -16.97 1.21
CA PRO A 88 -7.74 -16.77 1.68
C PRO A 88 -7.06 -15.65 0.89
N LEU A 89 -6.40 -14.76 1.59
CA LEU A 89 -5.74 -13.59 1.06
C LEU A 89 -4.37 -13.42 1.73
N ASP A 90 -3.38 -13.03 0.94
CA ASP A 90 -2.05 -12.69 1.43
C ASP A 90 -1.90 -11.19 1.58
N PHE A 91 -1.18 -10.77 2.63
CA PHE A 91 -0.95 -9.37 2.93
C PHE A 91 0.53 -9.10 3.20
N HIS A 92 1.04 -8.04 2.58
CA HIS A 92 2.31 -7.44 2.94
C HIS A 92 2.06 -6.20 3.77
N THR A 93 2.22 -6.32 5.07
CA THR A 93 1.95 -5.23 6.01
C THR A 93 3.25 -4.60 6.49
N VAL A 94 3.16 -3.34 6.90
CA VAL A 94 4.32 -2.58 7.38
C VAL A 94 3.92 -1.85 8.65
N ILE A 95 4.71 -2.03 9.70
CA ILE A 95 4.62 -1.23 10.91
C ILE A 95 5.92 -0.43 11.08
N ILE A 96 5.79 0.88 11.27
CA ILE A 96 6.91 1.78 11.49
C ILE A 96 7.01 2.08 12.98
N THR A 97 8.10 1.60 13.58
CA THR A 97 8.38 1.76 15.00
C THR A 97 9.61 2.61 15.22
N GLN A 98 9.69 3.30 16.34
CA GLN A 98 10.83 4.11 16.72
C GLN A 98 11.15 3.90 18.20
N VAL A 99 12.42 3.66 18.51
CA VAL A 99 12.91 3.67 19.88
C VAL A 99 13.01 5.11 20.37
N LYS A 100 12.55 5.38 21.59
CA LYS A 100 12.68 6.70 22.23
C LYS A 100 14.14 6.96 22.56
N LYS A 101 14.64 8.11 22.13
CA LYS A 101 16.03 8.52 22.36
C LYS A 101 16.40 8.46 23.83
N GLY A 102 17.60 7.93 24.14
CA GLY A 102 18.12 7.78 25.49
C GLY A 102 17.49 6.63 26.30
N LYS A 103 16.59 5.84 25.69
CA LYS A 103 15.87 4.76 26.37
C LYS A 103 16.21 3.36 25.86
N SER A 104 17.20 3.26 25.00
CA SER A 104 17.70 1.97 24.50
C SER A 104 18.19 1.04 25.60
N PRO A 105 18.82 1.50 26.71
CA PRO A 105 19.18 0.63 27.82
C PRO A 105 17.96 -0.03 28.50
N VAL A 106 16.91 0.74 28.74
CA VAL A 106 15.67 0.23 29.33
C VAL A 106 15.01 -0.81 28.42
N LEU A 107 15.05 -0.58 27.10
CA LEU A 107 14.54 -1.53 26.12
C LEU A 107 15.31 -2.84 26.17
N LEU A 108 16.64 -2.78 26.16
CA LEU A 108 17.50 -3.96 26.21
C LEU A 108 17.31 -4.74 27.51
N GLN A 109 17.26 -4.04 28.66
CA GLN A 109 17.15 -4.66 29.98
C GLN A 109 15.80 -5.36 30.17
N ASN A 110 14.71 -4.77 29.72
CA ASN A 110 13.37 -5.29 29.97
C ASN A 110 12.89 -6.28 28.89
N TYR A 111 13.31 -6.09 27.64
CA TYR A 111 12.71 -6.78 26.48
C TYR A 111 13.73 -7.43 25.55
N GLY A 112 15.04 -7.13 25.72
CA GLY A 112 16.09 -7.69 24.89
C GLY A 112 16.15 -7.09 23.47
N THR A 113 16.96 -7.70 22.63
CA THR A 113 17.18 -7.25 21.24
C THR A 113 16.01 -7.64 20.33
N ASP A 114 15.30 -8.73 20.62
CA ASP A 114 14.15 -9.22 19.81
C ASP A 114 12.80 -8.74 20.34
N TRP A 115 12.77 -7.53 20.89
CA TRP A 115 11.60 -6.93 21.50
C TRP A 115 10.37 -6.88 20.58
N PHE A 116 10.58 -6.72 19.26
CA PHE A 116 9.49 -6.63 18.30
C PHE A 116 8.76 -7.97 18.14
N ASN A 117 9.50 -9.05 17.84
CA ASN A 117 8.91 -10.37 17.62
C ASN A 117 8.28 -10.92 18.89
N THR A 118 8.92 -10.67 20.04
CA THR A 118 8.46 -11.21 21.32
C THR A 118 7.19 -10.51 21.83
N ASN A 119 7.09 -9.18 21.69
CA ASN A 119 6.05 -8.41 22.37
C ASN A 119 5.00 -7.81 21.42
N ILE A 120 5.38 -7.44 20.20
CA ILE A 120 4.48 -6.71 19.28
C ILE A 120 3.90 -7.63 18.21
N TYR A 121 4.72 -8.46 17.60
CA TYR A 121 4.40 -9.23 16.39
C TYR A 121 3.09 -10.03 16.52
N ASN A 122 2.97 -10.86 17.55
CA ASN A 122 1.78 -11.71 17.71
C ASN A 122 0.50 -10.91 17.92
N HIS A 123 0.56 -9.84 18.70
CA HIS A 123 -0.59 -8.97 18.92
C HIS A 123 -0.99 -8.26 17.63
N TYR A 124 -0.01 -7.76 16.90
CA TYR A 124 -0.21 -7.13 15.61
C TYR A 124 -0.88 -8.08 14.60
N CYS A 125 -0.34 -9.29 14.43
CA CYS A 125 -0.89 -10.30 13.52
C CYS A 125 -2.34 -10.67 13.87
N ASN A 126 -2.65 -10.81 15.16
CA ASN A 126 -4.01 -11.11 15.59
C ASN A 126 -4.97 -9.96 15.24
N ARG A 127 -4.58 -8.71 15.45
CA ARG A 127 -5.40 -7.55 15.10
C ARG A 127 -5.62 -7.43 13.60
N VAL A 128 -4.59 -7.64 12.81
CA VAL A 128 -4.74 -7.65 11.34
C VAL A 128 -5.72 -8.75 10.91
N ARG A 129 -5.59 -9.96 11.47
CA ARG A 129 -6.50 -11.07 11.19
C ARG A 129 -7.95 -10.73 11.56
N ASP A 130 -8.17 -10.10 12.70
CA ASP A 130 -9.50 -9.68 13.14
C ASP A 130 -10.13 -8.68 12.15
N TYR A 131 -9.35 -7.70 11.66
CA TYR A 131 -9.85 -6.74 10.68
C TYR A 131 -10.09 -7.36 9.31
N VAL A 132 -9.20 -8.22 8.84
CA VAL A 132 -9.36 -8.90 7.55
C VAL A 132 -10.61 -9.77 7.54
N SER A 133 -10.89 -10.49 8.63
CA SER A 133 -12.07 -11.35 8.74
C SER A 133 -13.41 -10.62 8.74
N GLN A 134 -13.44 -9.30 8.98
CA GLN A 134 -14.64 -8.48 9.00
C GLN A 134 -14.98 -7.85 7.64
N HIS A 135 -14.06 -7.87 6.69
CA HIS A 135 -14.20 -7.18 5.40
C HIS A 135 -14.26 -8.14 4.22
N SER A 136 -14.88 -7.69 3.14
CA SER A 136 -14.95 -8.47 1.91
C SER A 136 -13.61 -8.45 1.16
N PRO A 137 -13.28 -9.51 0.40
CA PRO A 137 -12.07 -9.54 -0.41
C PRO A 137 -11.97 -8.35 -1.38
N PHE A 138 -13.09 -7.97 -1.96
CA PHE A 138 -13.16 -6.85 -2.90
C PHE A 138 -12.80 -5.51 -2.24
N ASP A 139 -13.30 -5.25 -1.03
CA ASP A 139 -12.98 -4.04 -0.27
C ASP A 139 -11.49 -3.99 0.09
N LEU A 140 -10.93 -5.12 0.53
CA LEU A 140 -9.52 -5.23 0.91
C LEU A 140 -8.56 -5.10 -0.29
N MET A 141 -9.02 -5.35 -1.51
CA MET A 141 -8.22 -5.25 -2.72
C MET A 141 -8.30 -3.88 -3.39
N SER A 142 -9.47 -3.24 -3.39
CA SER A 142 -9.75 -2.08 -4.25
C SER A 142 -10.27 -0.86 -3.52
N ASN A 143 -10.86 -1.01 -2.32
CA ASN A 143 -11.43 0.12 -1.61
C ASN A 143 -10.41 0.80 -0.71
N ARG A 144 -9.87 1.91 -1.21
CA ARG A 144 -8.85 2.68 -0.49
C ARG A 144 -9.35 3.30 0.82
N GLU A 145 -10.63 3.63 0.88
CA GLU A 145 -11.21 4.22 2.09
C GLU A 145 -11.24 3.21 3.24
N VAL A 146 -11.64 1.97 2.94
CA VAL A 146 -11.64 0.87 3.91
C VAL A 146 -10.22 0.58 4.41
N LEU A 147 -9.23 0.50 3.51
CA LEU A 147 -7.84 0.27 3.90
C LEU A 147 -7.31 1.40 4.81
N ASN A 148 -7.58 2.66 4.49
CA ASN A 148 -7.17 3.80 5.32
C ASN A 148 -7.88 3.80 6.69
N GLU A 149 -9.13 3.37 6.75
CA GLU A 149 -9.87 3.22 8.00
C GLU A 149 -9.25 2.14 8.89
N ILE A 150 -8.91 0.99 8.31
CA ILE A 150 -8.22 -0.10 9.01
C ILE A 150 -6.85 0.37 9.52
N ASP A 151 -6.04 1.03 8.67
CA ASP A 151 -4.74 1.57 9.06
C ASP A 151 -4.84 2.50 10.27
N THR A 152 -5.84 3.38 10.27
CA THR A 152 -6.06 4.35 11.35
C THR A 152 -6.52 3.68 12.66
N LYS A 153 -7.43 2.72 12.57
CA LYS A 153 -7.92 1.96 13.72
C LYS A 153 -6.81 1.12 14.34
N LEU A 154 -6.10 0.39 13.48
CA LEU A 154 -5.00 -0.48 13.90
C LEU A 154 -3.86 0.33 14.53
N LEU A 155 -3.50 1.48 13.96
CA LEU A 155 -2.51 2.38 14.54
C LEU A 155 -2.90 2.82 15.96
N ARG A 156 -4.17 3.18 16.16
CA ARG A 156 -4.68 3.60 17.46
C ARG A 156 -4.63 2.46 18.48
N GLU A 157 -5.07 1.27 18.09
CA GLU A 157 -5.06 0.09 18.98
C GLU A 157 -3.64 -0.35 19.33
N MET A 158 -2.74 -0.34 18.36
CA MET A 158 -1.34 -0.68 18.61
C MET A 158 -0.65 0.34 19.51
N ARG A 159 -0.95 1.64 19.37
CA ARG A 159 -0.45 2.67 20.29
C ARG A 159 -0.99 2.47 21.70
N GLN A 160 -2.26 2.13 21.85
CA GLN A 160 -2.85 1.83 23.13
C GLN A 160 -2.21 0.59 23.77
N PHE A 161 -2.00 -0.46 22.99
CA PHE A 161 -1.32 -1.67 23.46
C PHE A 161 0.10 -1.39 23.97
N VAL A 162 0.88 -0.59 23.23
CA VAL A 162 2.23 -0.16 23.67
C VAL A 162 2.15 0.67 24.95
N ALA A 163 1.15 1.54 25.08
CA ALA A 163 0.94 2.31 26.31
C ALA A 163 0.56 1.42 27.50
N ASP A 164 -0.22 0.36 27.27
CA ASP A 164 -0.60 -0.60 28.31
C ASP A 164 0.60 -1.46 28.74
N LEU A 165 1.42 -1.94 27.81
CA LEU A 165 2.70 -2.58 28.11
C LEU A 165 3.61 -1.70 28.97
N SER A 166 3.64 -0.41 28.67
CA SER A 166 4.45 0.57 29.41
C SER A 166 3.98 0.82 30.84
N LYS A 167 2.75 0.40 31.22
CA LYS A 167 2.26 0.48 32.61
C LYS A 167 2.87 -0.60 33.50
N GLU A 168 3.16 -1.77 32.93
CA GLU A 168 3.77 -2.86 33.67
C GLU A 168 5.30 -2.70 33.79
N LYS A 169 5.93 -2.46 32.64
CA LYS A 169 7.36 -2.15 32.51
C LYS A 169 7.52 -1.11 31.44
N GLU A 170 8.38 -0.11 31.66
CA GLU A 170 8.64 0.92 30.67
C GLU A 170 9.03 0.29 29.33
N PHE A 171 8.17 0.46 28.32
CA PHE A 171 8.39 0.00 26.94
C PHE A 171 8.63 1.22 26.03
N PRO A 172 9.87 1.61 25.80
CA PRO A 172 10.22 2.89 25.19
C PRO A 172 10.12 2.86 23.67
N ILE A 173 9.05 2.27 23.13
CA ILE A 173 8.78 2.20 21.69
C ILE A 173 7.59 3.09 21.35
N GLU A 174 7.70 3.76 20.23
CA GLU A 174 6.60 4.55 19.64
C GLU A 174 6.23 3.98 18.28
N ILE A 175 4.93 3.75 18.06
CA ILE A 175 4.42 3.34 16.76
C ILE A 175 4.06 4.61 15.96
N LYS A 176 4.81 4.86 14.90
CA LYS A 176 4.62 6.05 14.04
C LYS A 176 3.51 5.83 13.04
N GLN A 177 3.52 4.69 12.37
CA GLN A 177 2.58 4.38 11.29
C GLN A 177 2.38 2.87 11.16
N VAL A 178 1.19 2.51 10.74
CA VAL A 178 0.83 1.15 10.30
C VAL A 178 0.25 1.26 8.91
N ILE A 179 0.63 0.37 8.03
CA ILE A 179 0.15 0.30 6.65
C ILE A 179 -0.19 -1.15 6.37
N ILE A 180 -1.46 -1.42 6.14
CA ILE A 180 -1.92 -2.70 5.59
C ILE A 180 -1.88 -2.56 4.08
N GLY A 181 -1.03 -3.33 3.42
CA GLY A 181 -0.99 -3.38 1.96
C GLY A 181 -2.32 -3.87 1.38
N LYS A 182 -2.41 -3.85 0.06
CA LYS A 182 -3.55 -4.46 -0.62
C LYS A 182 -3.53 -5.97 -0.46
N ALA A 183 -4.71 -6.55 -0.30
CA ALA A 183 -4.87 -8.00 -0.34
C ALA A 183 -4.42 -8.58 -1.68
N ILE A 184 -3.71 -9.67 -1.65
CA ILE A 184 -3.25 -10.43 -2.82
C ILE A 184 -4.00 -11.76 -2.81
N PRO A 185 -4.97 -11.97 -3.71
CA PRO A 185 -5.68 -13.23 -3.80
C PRO A 185 -4.82 -14.30 -4.48
N ASN A 186 -5.10 -15.56 -4.19
CA ASN A 186 -4.51 -16.68 -4.90
C ASN A 186 -4.82 -16.61 -6.41
N LYS A 187 -3.95 -17.15 -7.27
CA LYS A 187 -4.07 -17.06 -8.74
C LYS A 187 -5.41 -17.57 -9.26
N GLU A 188 -5.90 -18.68 -8.73
CA GLU A 188 -7.20 -19.26 -9.13
C GLU A 188 -8.36 -18.31 -8.82
N GLN A 189 -8.35 -17.70 -7.66
CA GLN A 189 -9.35 -16.72 -7.23
C GLN A 189 -9.27 -15.44 -8.05
N LEU A 190 -8.06 -14.98 -8.37
CA LEU A 190 -7.85 -13.81 -9.23
C LEU A 190 -8.46 -14.04 -10.63
N GLU A 191 -8.31 -15.24 -11.18
CA GLU A 191 -8.92 -15.60 -12.47
C GLU A 191 -10.44 -15.64 -12.38
N GLU A 192 -10.99 -16.18 -11.31
CA GLU A 192 -12.45 -16.25 -11.10
C GLU A 192 -13.07 -14.87 -10.84
N MET A 193 -12.40 -14.03 -10.04
CA MET A 193 -12.78 -12.63 -9.84
C MET A 193 -12.72 -11.82 -11.15
N ASN A 194 -11.67 -12.01 -11.95
CA ASN A 194 -11.56 -11.37 -13.25
C ASN A 194 -12.65 -11.84 -14.22
N ARG A 195 -13.02 -13.12 -14.18
CA ARG A 195 -14.13 -13.68 -14.96
C ARG A 195 -15.47 -13.07 -14.55
N THR A 196 -15.71 -12.98 -13.26
CA THR A 196 -16.93 -12.38 -12.69
C THR A 196 -17.00 -10.89 -13.00
N ALA A 197 -15.91 -10.16 -12.85
CA ALA A 197 -15.83 -8.74 -13.18
C ALA A 197 -16.12 -8.49 -14.67
N LYS A 198 -15.55 -9.31 -15.57
CA LYS A 198 -15.84 -9.25 -17.01
C LYS A 198 -17.30 -9.55 -17.31
N ALA A 199 -17.91 -10.52 -16.65
CA ALA A 199 -19.33 -10.85 -16.82
C ALA A 199 -20.25 -9.70 -16.37
N VAL A 200 -19.93 -9.06 -15.23
CA VAL A 200 -20.68 -7.89 -14.73
C VAL A 200 -20.52 -6.70 -15.69
N GLN A 201 -19.31 -6.42 -16.18
CA GLN A 201 -19.08 -5.36 -17.15
C GLN A 201 -19.80 -5.63 -18.47
N ALA A 202 -19.79 -6.86 -18.97
CA ALA A 202 -20.51 -7.23 -20.18
C ALA A 202 -22.03 -7.01 -20.01
N LYS A 203 -22.58 -7.38 -18.86
CA LYS A 203 -23.99 -7.15 -18.55
C LYS A 203 -24.34 -5.65 -18.50
N GLN A 204 -23.53 -4.86 -17.81
CA GLN A 204 -23.73 -3.41 -17.77
C GLN A 204 -23.61 -2.76 -19.16
N THR A 205 -22.70 -3.24 -20.00
CA THR A 205 -22.56 -2.76 -21.38
C THR A 205 -23.81 -3.09 -22.19
N GLN A 206 -24.32 -4.33 -22.08
CA GLN A 206 -25.56 -4.72 -22.75
C GLN A 206 -26.77 -3.92 -22.27
N GLU A 207 -26.91 -3.66 -20.99
CA GLU A 207 -27.97 -2.82 -20.44
C GLU A 207 -27.89 -1.39 -21.01
N ARG A 208 -26.69 -0.78 -21.04
CA ARG A 208 -26.49 0.55 -21.66
C ARG A 208 -26.78 0.56 -23.17
N GLU A 209 -26.39 -0.49 -23.88
CA GLU A 209 -26.67 -0.62 -25.29
C GLU A 209 -28.19 -0.74 -25.55
N GLN A 210 -28.89 -1.52 -24.72
CA GLN A 210 -30.35 -1.60 -24.81
C GLN A 210 -31.03 -0.25 -24.50
N GLU A 211 -30.59 0.46 -23.48
CA GLU A 211 -31.09 1.81 -23.16
C GLU A 211 -30.85 2.79 -24.33
N MET A 212 -29.63 2.75 -24.90
CA MET A 212 -29.31 3.57 -26.06
C MET A 212 -30.17 3.21 -27.30
N GLN A 213 -30.41 1.93 -27.56
CA GLN A 213 -31.28 1.50 -28.65
C GLN A 213 -32.75 1.95 -28.44
N GLN A 214 -33.25 1.79 -27.20
CA GLN A 214 -34.58 2.30 -26.86
C GLN A 214 -34.68 3.83 -27.00
N ALA A 215 -33.65 4.55 -26.58
CA ALA A 215 -33.61 6.01 -26.75
C ALA A 215 -33.57 6.43 -28.25
N ARG A 216 -32.78 5.70 -29.05
CA ARG A 216 -32.74 5.90 -30.51
C ARG A 216 -34.10 5.61 -31.17
N GLU A 217 -34.71 4.50 -30.80
CA GLU A 217 -36.05 4.14 -31.31
C GLU A 217 -37.09 5.21 -30.99
N LYS A 218 -37.10 5.70 -29.74
CA LYS A 218 -38.00 6.81 -29.34
C LYS A 218 -37.71 8.09 -30.13
N ALA A 219 -36.42 8.43 -30.31
CA ALA A 219 -36.04 9.61 -31.08
C ALA A 219 -36.46 9.48 -32.57
N GLU A 220 -36.28 8.32 -33.18
CA GLU A 220 -36.68 8.05 -34.55
C GLU A 220 -38.21 8.09 -34.70
N ARG A 221 -38.96 7.53 -33.77
CA ARG A 221 -40.42 7.65 -33.75
C ARG A 221 -40.89 9.11 -33.66
N GLN A 222 -40.26 9.90 -32.78
CA GLN A 222 -40.58 11.34 -32.67
C GLN A 222 -40.23 12.11 -33.93
N ARG A 223 -39.10 11.81 -34.59
CA ARG A 223 -38.73 12.39 -35.87
C ARG A 223 -39.74 12.03 -36.98
N ALA A 224 -40.15 10.74 -37.04
CA ALA A 224 -41.13 10.30 -38.01
C ALA A 224 -42.50 10.99 -37.80
N ILE A 225 -42.92 11.21 -36.55
CA ILE A 225 -44.15 11.95 -36.25
C ILE A 225 -44.03 13.43 -36.67
N ALA A 226 -42.88 14.06 -36.35
CA ALA A 226 -42.61 15.45 -36.73
C ALA A 226 -42.53 15.62 -38.25
N ASP A 227 -41.87 14.71 -38.96
CA ASP A 227 -41.78 14.70 -40.40
C ASP A 227 -43.16 14.52 -41.05
N LYS A 228 -44.01 13.66 -40.50
CA LYS A 228 -45.39 13.47 -40.96
C LYS A 228 -46.25 14.74 -40.74
N ALA A 229 -46.14 15.37 -39.58
CA ALA A 229 -46.82 16.64 -39.30
C ALA A 229 -46.37 17.74 -40.24
N TYR A 230 -45.07 17.88 -40.50
CA TYR A 230 -44.51 18.84 -41.45
C TYR A 230 -45.01 18.63 -42.88
N MET A 231 -45.04 17.35 -43.35
CA MET A 231 -45.59 17.01 -44.66
C MET A 231 -47.05 17.41 -44.77
N ASN A 232 -47.87 17.19 -43.75
CA ASN A 232 -49.30 17.53 -43.78
C ASN A 232 -49.54 19.05 -43.78
N GLU A 233 -48.81 19.81 -42.94
CA GLU A 233 -48.92 21.28 -42.88
C GLU A 233 -48.51 21.95 -44.19
N MET A 234 -47.47 21.43 -44.82
CA MET A 234 -47.00 22.02 -46.12
C MET A 234 -47.67 21.44 -47.37
N ASN A 235 -48.62 20.51 -47.21
CA ASN A 235 -49.28 19.79 -48.30
C ASN A 235 -48.28 19.13 -49.27
N LEU A 236 -47.18 18.61 -48.77
CA LEU A 236 -46.15 17.98 -49.60
C LEU A 236 -46.48 16.51 -49.87
N SER A 237 -46.26 16.07 -51.09
CA SER A 237 -46.26 14.66 -51.45
C SER A 237 -44.96 13.96 -50.81
N ALA A 238 -44.99 12.64 -50.60
CA ALA A 238 -43.87 11.91 -50.11
C ALA A 238 -42.57 12.08 -50.93
N GLY A 239 -42.73 12.18 -52.29
CA GLY A 239 -41.62 12.44 -53.22
C GLY A 239 -40.98 13.84 -53.05
N GLN A 240 -41.81 14.86 -52.86
CA GLN A 240 -41.34 16.22 -52.62
C GLN A 240 -40.61 16.34 -51.26
N PHE A 241 -41.11 15.66 -50.22
CA PHE A 241 -40.47 15.63 -48.93
C PHE A 241 -39.08 14.95 -48.96
N ILE A 242 -38.97 13.82 -49.68
CA ILE A 242 -37.66 13.13 -49.85
C ILE A 242 -36.67 14.04 -50.60
N GLN A 243 -37.11 14.76 -51.63
CA GLN A 243 -36.25 15.72 -52.32
C GLN A 243 -35.79 16.86 -51.42
N LEU A 244 -36.66 17.39 -50.57
CA LEU A 244 -36.32 18.44 -49.63
C LEU A 244 -35.32 17.97 -48.63
N LYS A 245 -35.47 16.79 -48.04
CA LYS A 245 -34.49 16.17 -47.14
C LYS A 245 -33.16 15.87 -47.83
N ALA A 246 -33.16 15.46 -49.08
CA ALA A 246 -31.95 15.26 -49.88
C ALA A 246 -31.15 16.56 -50.01
N TRP A 247 -31.86 17.68 -50.29
CA TRP A 247 -31.22 19.01 -50.37
C TRP A 247 -30.64 19.46 -49.00
N ASP A 248 -31.28 19.16 -47.89
CA ASP A 248 -30.78 19.49 -46.56
C ASP A 248 -29.50 18.71 -46.28
N ILE A 249 -29.44 17.42 -46.61
CA ILE A 249 -28.24 16.59 -46.46
C ILE A 249 -27.07 17.09 -47.32
N ILE A 250 -27.38 17.54 -48.55
CA ILE A 250 -26.37 18.12 -49.46
C ILE A 250 -25.82 19.44 -48.91
N LYS A 251 -26.66 20.28 -48.29
CA LYS A 251 -26.25 21.53 -47.66
C LYS A 251 -25.38 21.30 -46.42
N GLU A 252 -25.70 20.31 -45.61
CA GLU A 252 -24.92 19.96 -44.41
C GLU A 252 -23.52 19.39 -44.74
N LYS A 253 -23.40 18.68 -45.86
CA LYS A 253 -22.13 18.08 -46.32
C LYS A 253 -21.39 18.98 -47.30
N GLN A 254 -21.19 20.25 -47.00
CA GLN A 254 -20.35 21.14 -47.82
C GLN A 254 -18.93 20.54 -47.95
N GLY A 255 -18.58 20.10 -49.17
CA GLY A 255 -17.24 19.56 -49.50
C GLY A 255 -17.19 18.08 -49.86
N ALA A 256 -18.31 17.35 -49.83
CA ALA A 256 -18.35 15.99 -50.37
C ALA A 256 -18.77 16.01 -51.87
N ASN A 257 -18.01 15.32 -52.72
CA ASN A 257 -18.44 15.07 -54.10
C ASN A 257 -19.68 14.16 -54.08
N ILE A 258 -20.86 14.74 -54.30
CA ILE A 258 -22.11 14.01 -54.39
C ILE A 258 -22.60 14.19 -55.84
N ASP A 259 -22.55 13.12 -56.62
CA ASP A 259 -23.18 13.07 -57.92
C ASP A 259 -24.66 12.74 -57.73
N VAL A 260 -25.51 13.71 -58.04
CA VAL A 260 -26.96 13.57 -58.02
C VAL A 260 -27.46 13.33 -59.46
N LEU A 261 -27.87 12.10 -59.75
CA LEU A 261 -28.48 11.73 -61.05
C LEU A 261 -30.00 11.88 -60.95
N PHE A 262 -30.54 12.77 -61.76
CA PHE A 262 -31.98 12.91 -61.92
C PHE A 262 -32.46 12.03 -63.09
N ASN A 263 -33.36 11.09 -62.81
CA ASN A 263 -34.04 10.32 -63.83
C ASN A 263 -35.23 11.10 -64.35
N ALA A 264 -35.60 10.85 -65.64
CA ALA A 264 -36.73 11.49 -66.32
C ALA A 264 -38.09 11.26 -65.61
N ASP A 265 -38.19 10.27 -64.73
CA ASP A 265 -39.42 9.94 -63.99
C ASP A 265 -39.49 10.64 -62.61
N GLY A 266 -38.64 11.62 -62.34
CA GLY A 266 -38.63 12.38 -61.04
C GLY A 266 -38.12 11.63 -59.87
N THR A 267 -37.52 10.46 -60.00
CA THR A 267 -36.88 9.69 -58.90
C THR A 267 -35.39 10.02 -58.82
N THR A 268 -34.97 10.51 -57.69
CA THR A 268 -33.55 10.80 -57.37
C THR A 268 -32.83 9.56 -56.84
N LYS A 269 -31.80 9.09 -57.54
CA LYS A 269 -30.88 8.09 -57.04
C LYS A 269 -29.59 8.77 -56.58
N MET A 270 -29.28 8.71 -55.33
CA MET A 270 -27.99 9.16 -54.79
C MET A 270 -27.01 8.01 -54.79
N TRP A 271 -25.83 8.21 -55.36
CA TRP A 271 -24.71 7.29 -55.30
C TRP A 271 -23.56 8.00 -54.57
N ASN A 272 -23.00 7.32 -53.59
CA ASN A 272 -21.81 7.81 -52.94
C ASN A 272 -20.61 7.33 -53.76
N VAL A 273 -19.93 8.22 -54.42
CA VAL A 273 -18.68 7.92 -55.10
C VAL A 273 -17.57 8.34 -54.16
N LYS A 274 -16.66 7.38 -53.86
CA LYS A 274 -15.50 7.58 -52.98
C LYS A 274 -14.58 8.66 -53.49
#